data_043f3bde47b602704bbdac01f2b104e0
#
_entry.id   043f3bde47b602704bbdac01f2b104e0
#
_cell.length_a   1.000
_cell.length_b   1.000
_cell.length_c   1.000
_cell.angle_alpha   90.00
_cell.angle_beta   90.00
_cell.angle_gamma   90.00
#
_symmetry.space_group_name_H-M   'P 1'
#
loop_
_entity.id
_entity.type
_entity.pdbx_description
1 polymer ?
#
loop_
_entity_poly.entity_id
_entity_poly.type
_entity_poly.pdbx_seq_one_letter_code
_entity_poly.pdbx_strand_id
1 'polypeptide(L)'
;MVSNERLEKIILFSLYFLICFSYLFGFYVNENSAGGGEGDFKAFTFNNIQFFDSNSVLEAFGVVNNDDTGKLFRSSRIPGVYVFHKFFNPFTDNPYHYRLSVFLFSLLVPIIFYFCLKLKFKDTKKIYLIFLSSLVLLSPYFRTSAIWGNEENFAYITLVLSYFFLLKYLDSNKEGKIIFLTLLIILSSLCVYFDQKFLIVPAICFFTIFLKENELYYKIYTIFLYFVFSLPIFYLMYHWGGLLPPVDQLHRDVHINKYNFQNLGYALTIISFYLVPFIFYMFLSNRKQVTYLPNKIEIIFYILFILYVIFFIFFYDILNEEKLGKGVLYKLAVLITNNPIFQKILISIGILVSLRFMFIFFKNTLVNFFTLLFLVLTPILYKPILQEYYDPLIFLLIFTFLTPKFSINLKSLMILFIYFSLFLGFANIYYSKIV
;
A
#
# COMPACT_ATOMS: atom_id res chain seq x y z
N MET A 1 23.55 14.36 30.66
CA MET A 1 22.84 14.44 29.37
C MET A 1 23.58 13.81 28.19
N VAL A 2 24.91 14.04 28.03
CA VAL A 2 25.67 13.50 26.88
C VAL A 2 25.68 11.96 26.81
N SER A 3 25.64 11.24 27.94
CA SER A 3 25.62 9.78 27.99
C SER A 3 24.33 9.17 27.41
N ASN A 4 23.16 9.78 27.66
CA ASN A 4 21.87 9.25 27.19
C ASN A 4 21.68 9.38 25.67
N GLU A 5 22.13 10.50 25.09
CA GLU A 5 22.00 10.68 23.62
C GLU A 5 22.93 9.74 22.85
N ARG A 6 24.10 9.43 23.37
CA ARG A 6 25.03 8.45 22.79
C ARG A 6 24.43 7.05 22.84
N LEU A 7 23.80 6.68 23.94
CA LEU A 7 23.14 5.39 24.12
C LEU A 7 21.95 5.25 23.14
N GLU A 8 21.11 6.28 23.00
CA GLU A 8 20.01 6.29 22.02
C GLU A 8 20.51 6.03 20.59
N LYS A 9 21.60 6.72 20.18
CA LYS A 9 22.19 6.53 18.85
C LYS A 9 22.70 5.10 18.65
N ILE A 10 23.37 4.52 19.66
CA ILE A 10 23.86 3.14 19.59
C ILE A 10 22.71 2.17 19.45
N ILE A 11 21.67 2.28 20.27
CA ILE A 11 20.48 1.40 20.21
C ILE A 11 19.85 1.47 18.83
N LEU A 12 19.53 2.66 18.33
CA LEU A 12 18.87 2.82 17.02
C LEU A 12 19.73 2.32 15.87
N PHE A 13 21.04 2.54 15.92
CA PHE A 13 21.96 2.06 14.90
C PHE A 13 22.05 0.53 14.90
N SER A 14 22.12 -0.11 16.08
CA SER A 14 22.14 -1.57 16.19
C SER A 14 20.85 -2.20 15.67
N LEU A 15 19.70 -1.61 16.00
CA LEU A 15 18.41 -2.08 15.50
C LEU A 15 18.24 -1.85 13.99
N TYR A 16 18.70 -0.71 13.47
CA TYR A 16 18.75 -0.46 12.03
C TYR A 16 19.58 -1.52 11.29
N PHE A 17 20.77 -1.82 11.82
CA PHE A 17 21.61 -2.88 11.27
C PHE A 17 20.92 -4.24 11.30
N LEU A 18 20.24 -4.57 12.41
CA LEU A 18 19.47 -5.81 12.55
C LEU A 18 18.35 -5.90 11.51
N ILE A 19 17.62 -4.82 11.26
CA ILE A 19 16.57 -4.76 10.22
C ILE A 19 17.17 -5.02 8.83
N CYS A 20 18.24 -4.30 8.47
CA CYS A 20 18.90 -4.46 7.17
C CYS A 20 19.46 -5.87 7.00
N PHE A 21 20.12 -6.40 8.02
CA PHE A 21 20.65 -7.78 8.01
C PHE A 21 19.54 -8.81 7.85
N SER A 22 18.44 -8.67 8.63
CA SER A 22 17.27 -9.53 8.49
C SER A 22 16.68 -9.51 7.08
N TYR A 23 16.64 -8.36 6.44
CA TYR A 23 16.13 -8.22 5.08
C TYR A 23 17.01 -8.93 4.05
N LEU A 24 18.34 -8.74 4.13
CA LEU A 24 19.31 -9.44 3.28
C LEU A 24 19.27 -10.95 3.51
N PHE A 25 19.19 -11.37 4.78
CA PHE A 25 19.08 -12.78 5.14
C PHE A 25 17.80 -13.40 4.59
N GLY A 26 16.67 -12.68 4.61
CA GLY A 26 15.41 -13.10 4.02
C GLY A 26 15.53 -13.46 2.53
N PHE A 27 16.28 -12.66 1.75
CA PHE A 27 16.56 -12.99 0.35
C PHE A 27 17.37 -14.28 0.22
N TYR A 28 18.41 -14.45 1.05
CA TYR A 28 19.25 -15.64 1.05
C TYR A 28 18.47 -16.94 1.34
N VAL A 29 17.51 -16.89 2.29
CA VAL A 29 16.70 -18.07 2.66
C VAL A 29 15.41 -18.19 1.84
N ASN A 30 15.20 -17.38 0.81
CA ASN A 30 13.97 -17.33 0.01
C ASN A 30 12.70 -17.13 0.88
N GLU A 31 12.74 -16.16 1.79
CA GLU A 31 11.62 -15.86 2.67
C GLU A 31 10.32 -15.59 1.90
N ASN A 32 9.21 -16.17 2.37
CA ASN A 32 7.88 -16.00 1.78
C ASN A 32 6.85 -15.63 2.87
N SER A 33 7.13 -14.54 3.57
CA SER A 33 6.37 -14.08 4.74
C SER A 33 4.93 -13.59 4.42
N ALA A 34 4.58 -13.43 3.14
CA ALA A 34 3.21 -13.15 2.70
C ALA A 34 2.51 -14.39 2.11
N GLY A 35 3.22 -15.51 1.91
CA GLY A 35 2.68 -16.80 1.50
C GLY A 35 2.50 -16.99 0.00
N GLY A 36 2.11 -15.99 -0.77
CA GLY A 36 1.80 -16.12 -2.21
C GLY A 36 2.98 -15.87 -3.14
N GLY A 37 3.99 -15.13 -2.71
CA GLY A 37 5.01 -14.55 -3.60
C GLY A 37 5.80 -15.54 -4.45
N GLU A 38 6.18 -16.70 -3.91
CA GLU A 38 6.86 -17.75 -4.65
C GLU A 38 5.96 -18.36 -5.74
N GLY A 39 4.71 -18.63 -5.38
CA GLY A 39 3.71 -19.17 -6.30
C GLY A 39 3.44 -18.21 -7.46
N ASP A 40 3.19 -16.94 -7.14
CA ASP A 40 2.95 -15.89 -8.13
C ASP A 40 4.15 -15.66 -9.05
N PHE A 41 5.36 -15.68 -8.50
CA PHE A 41 6.59 -15.58 -9.27
C PHE A 41 6.71 -16.71 -10.32
N LYS A 42 6.56 -17.96 -9.85
CA LYS A 42 6.72 -19.14 -10.72
C LYS A 42 5.59 -19.31 -11.73
N ALA A 43 4.34 -19.02 -11.31
CA ALA A 43 3.18 -19.24 -12.16
C ALA A 43 2.94 -18.09 -13.16
N PHE A 44 3.23 -16.85 -12.78
CA PHE A 44 2.83 -15.67 -13.55
C PHE A 44 3.98 -14.72 -13.84
N THR A 45 4.64 -14.16 -12.82
CA THR A 45 5.53 -13.01 -13.00
C THR A 45 6.69 -13.30 -13.94
N PHE A 46 7.44 -14.37 -13.69
CA PHE A 46 8.61 -14.69 -14.52
C PHE A 46 8.22 -15.15 -15.93
N ASN A 47 7.14 -15.91 -16.05
CA ASN A 47 6.63 -16.33 -17.37
C ASN A 47 6.21 -15.11 -18.22
N ASN A 48 5.55 -14.12 -17.60
CA ASN A 48 5.18 -12.88 -18.29
C ASN A 48 6.42 -12.06 -18.69
N ILE A 49 7.44 -11.97 -17.84
CA ILE A 49 8.71 -11.32 -18.19
C ILE A 49 9.30 -11.93 -19.46
N GLN A 50 9.46 -13.26 -19.51
CA GLN A 50 9.99 -13.96 -20.67
C GLN A 50 9.10 -13.82 -21.92
N PHE A 51 7.80 -13.78 -21.72
CA PHE A 51 6.84 -13.55 -22.79
C PHE A 51 7.02 -12.15 -23.42
N PHE A 52 7.16 -11.10 -22.58
CA PHE A 52 7.44 -9.75 -23.08
C PHE A 52 8.81 -9.62 -23.74
N ASP A 53 9.82 -10.32 -23.24
CA ASP A 53 11.17 -10.32 -23.87
C ASP A 53 11.13 -10.93 -25.27
N SER A 54 10.34 -11.99 -25.49
CA SER A 54 10.25 -12.74 -26.75
C SER A 54 9.33 -12.09 -27.78
N ASN A 55 8.41 -11.19 -27.40
CA ASN A 55 7.41 -10.59 -28.27
C ASN A 55 7.54 -9.06 -28.29
N SER A 56 7.08 -8.39 -29.33
CA SER A 56 6.90 -6.94 -29.29
C SER A 56 5.85 -6.54 -28.25
N VAL A 57 5.90 -5.31 -27.73
CA VAL A 57 4.95 -4.84 -26.71
C VAL A 57 3.51 -4.86 -27.24
N LEU A 58 3.30 -4.51 -28.51
CA LEU A 58 1.97 -4.49 -29.12
C LEU A 58 1.41 -5.90 -29.35
N GLU A 59 2.25 -6.86 -29.72
CA GLU A 59 1.89 -8.27 -29.80
C GLU A 59 1.53 -8.82 -28.42
N ALA A 60 2.35 -8.54 -27.40
CA ALA A 60 2.10 -8.97 -26.04
C ALA A 60 0.78 -8.40 -25.49
N PHE A 61 0.37 -7.19 -25.91
CA PHE A 61 -0.92 -6.60 -25.57
C PHE A 61 -2.11 -7.14 -26.38
N GLY A 62 -1.86 -8.00 -27.37
CA GLY A 62 -2.87 -8.51 -28.29
C GLY A 62 -3.45 -7.47 -29.26
N VAL A 63 -2.72 -6.35 -29.49
CA VAL A 63 -3.13 -5.27 -30.40
C VAL A 63 -2.90 -5.67 -31.86
N VAL A 64 -1.90 -6.51 -32.09
CA VAL A 64 -1.55 -7.04 -33.43
C VAL A 64 -1.77 -8.55 -33.35
N ASN A 65 -2.54 -9.13 -34.28
CA ASN A 65 -2.90 -10.55 -34.35
C ASN A 65 -3.90 -11.02 -33.27
N ASN A 66 -5.14 -10.63 -33.43
CA ASN A 66 -6.28 -11.00 -32.54
C ASN A 66 -6.67 -12.49 -32.55
N ASP A 67 -6.13 -13.31 -33.46
CA ASP A 67 -6.62 -14.66 -33.68
C ASP A 67 -6.10 -15.72 -32.70
N ASP A 68 -5.14 -15.38 -31.85
CA ASP A 68 -4.47 -16.33 -30.99
C ASP A 68 -4.48 -15.86 -29.51
N THR A 69 -5.62 -16.02 -28.83
CA THR A 69 -5.79 -15.67 -27.41
C THR A 69 -4.82 -16.40 -26.48
N GLY A 70 -4.12 -17.44 -26.94
CA GLY A 70 -3.06 -18.15 -26.22
C GLY A 70 -1.75 -17.40 -26.10
N LYS A 71 -1.57 -16.31 -26.87
CA LYS A 71 -0.32 -15.52 -26.91
C LYS A 71 -0.37 -14.22 -26.12
N LEU A 72 -1.40 -13.98 -25.32
CA LEU A 72 -1.47 -12.80 -24.48
C LEU A 72 -0.82 -13.07 -23.11
N PHE A 73 -0.21 -12.00 -22.53
CA PHE A 73 0.27 -12.11 -21.16
C PHE A 73 -0.89 -12.41 -20.19
N ARG A 74 -0.61 -13.20 -19.15
CA ARG A 74 -1.59 -13.60 -18.14
C ARG A 74 -1.34 -12.84 -16.85
N SER A 75 -2.06 -11.75 -16.64
CA SER A 75 -2.04 -11.00 -15.39
C SER A 75 -3.36 -10.26 -15.19
N SER A 76 -3.83 -10.22 -13.96
CA SER A 76 -4.92 -9.34 -13.55
C SER A 76 -4.47 -7.88 -13.36
N ARG A 77 -3.21 -7.58 -13.68
CA ARG A 77 -2.58 -6.26 -13.48
C ARG A 77 -2.23 -5.61 -14.82
N ILE A 78 -2.12 -4.28 -14.79
CA ILE A 78 -1.64 -3.51 -15.95
C ILE A 78 -0.16 -3.86 -16.20
N PRO A 79 0.25 -4.09 -17.45
CA PRO A 79 1.55 -4.69 -17.77
C PRO A 79 2.76 -3.75 -17.70
N GLY A 80 2.64 -2.58 -17.05
CA GLY A 80 3.70 -1.56 -17.01
C GLY A 80 5.03 -2.07 -16.47
N VAL A 81 5.00 -2.97 -15.48
CA VAL A 81 6.22 -3.59 -14.93
C VAL A 81 6.92 -4.46 -15.97
N TYR A 82 6.20 -5.27 -16.72
CA TYR A 82 6.80 -6.14 -17.76
C TYR A 82 7.42 -5.31 -18.88
N VAL A 83 6.74 -4.22 -19.30
CA VAL A 83 7.29 -3.26 -20.26
C VAL A 83 8.55 -2.60 -19.71
N PHE A 84 8.56 -2.19 -18.43
CA PHE A 84 9.74 -1.64 -17.78
C PHE A 84 10.91 -2.63 -17.78
N HIS A 85 10.68 -3.87 -17.39
CA HIS A 85 11.73 -4.90 -17.37
C HIS A 85 12.29 -5.17 -18.76
N LYS A 86 11.43 -5.28 -19.77
CA LYS A 86 11.87 -5.48 -21.15
C LYS A 86 12.88 -4.43 -21.63
N PHE A 87 12.70 -3.17 -21.29
CA PHE A 87 13.54 -2.09 -21.81
C PHE A 87 14.69 -1.69 -20.88
N PHE A 88 14.55 -1.90 -19.56
CA PHE A 88 15.46 -1.32 -18.57
C PHE A 88 16.11 -2.34 -17.65
N ASN A 89 15.70 -3.62 -17.66
CA ASN A 89 16.32 -4.64 -16.83
C ASN A 89 17.07 -5.67 -17.68
N PRO A 90 18.42 -5.63 -17.73
CA PRO A 90 19.21 -6.58 -18.50
C PRO A 90 19.33 -7.97 -17.86
N PHE A 91 18.67 -8.21 -16.72
CA PHE A 91 18.80 -9.45 -15.94
C PHE A 91 17.56 -10.35 -16.02
N THR A 92 16.76 -10.22 -17.08
CA THR A 92 15.49 -10.94 -17.27
C THR A 92 15.67 -12.40 -17.70
N ASP A 93 16.81 -12.78 -18.26
CA ASP A 93 17.06 -14.13 -18.76
C ASP A 93 17.14 -15.21 -17.67
N ASN A 94 17.52 -14.84 -16.46
CA ASN A 94 17.76 -15.77 -15.35
C ASN A 94 16.86 -15.43 -14.16
N PRO A 95 16.06 -16.39 -13.62
CA PRO A 95 15.15 -16.16 -12.51
C PRO A 95 15.83 -15.60 -11.25
N TYR A 96 17.03 -16.07 -10.93
CA TYR A 96 17.77 -15.59 -9.76
C TYR A 96 18.29 -14.15 -9.97
N HIS A 97 18.89 -13.85 -11.13
CA HIS A 97 19.39 -12.51 -11.44
C HIS A 97 18.25 -11.50 -11.52
N TYR A 98 17.11 -11.89 -12.10
CA TYR A 98 15.92 -11.08 -12.11
C TYR A 98 15.45 -10.73 -10.69
N ARG A 99 15.27 -11.74 -9.83
CA ARG A 99 14.88 -11.53 -8.42
C ARG A 99 15.88 -10.64 -7.68
N LEU A 100 17.19 -10.88 -7.86
CA LEU A 100 18.24 -10.06 -7.25
C LEU A 100 18.15 -8.61 -7.70
N SER A 101 17.91 -8.35 -9.00
CA SER A 101 17.74 -6.98 -9.52
C SER A 101 16.56 -6.26 -8.87
N VAL A 102 15.39 -6.90 -8.77
CA VAL A 102 14.19 -6.33 -8.12
C VAL A 102 14.44 -6.13 -6.63
N PHE A 103 15.07 -7.09 -5.97
CA PHE A 103 15.44 -6.99 -4.55
C PHE A 103 16.34 -5.78 -4.27
N LEU A 104 17.36 -5.55 -5.09
CA LEU A 104 18.24 -4.40 -4.96
C LEU A 104 17.49 -3.08 -5.25
N PHE A 105 16.63 -3.06 -6.27
CA PHE A 105 15.79 -1.91 -6.56
C PHE A 105 14.84 -1.55 -5.40
N SER A 106 14.32 -2.54 -4.68
CA SER A 106 13.43 -2.31 -3.55
C SER A 106 14.06 -1.49 -2.41
N LEU A 107 15.40 -1.52 -2.28
CA LEU A 107 16.13 -0.71 -1.30
C LEU A 107 16.03 0.80 -1.57
N LEU A 108 15.63 1.21 -2.77
CA LEU A 108 15.33 2.61 -3.06
C LEU A 108 14.14 3.13 -2.25
N VAL A 109 13.18 2.26 -1.87
CA VAL A 109 12.01 2.67 -1.09
C VAL A 109 12.41 3.29 0.24
N PRO A 110 13.11 2.61 1.17
CA PRO A 110 13.50 3.22 2.43
C PRO A 110 14.44 4.42 2.26
N ILE A 111 15.29 4.44 1.23
CA ILE A 111 16.20 5.56 0.95
C ILE A 111 15.41 6.81 0.56
N ILE A 112 14.52 6.72 -0.43
CA ILE A 112 13.72 7.86 -0.89
C ILE A 112 12.74 8.28 0.21
N PHE A 113 12.17 7.31 0.92
CA PHE A 113 11.28 7.57 2.04
C PHE A 113 11.97 8.39 3.15
N TYR A 114 13.24 8.10 3.47
CA TYR A 114 14.02 8.94 4.38
C TYR A 114 14.10 10.40 3.90
N PHE A 115 14.32 10.64 2.60
CA PHE A 115 14.35 12.02 2.08
C PHE A 115 12.98 12.70 2.18
N CYS A 116 11.89 11.96 1.96
CA CYS A 116 10.53 12.46 2.19
C CYS A 116 10.31 12.87 3.65
N LEU A 117 10.70 12.00 4.58
CA LEU A 117 10.59 12.25 6.03
C LEU A 117 11.41 13.46 6.45
N LYS A 118 12.64 13.63 5.91
CA LYS A 118 13.51 14.76 6.19
C LYS A 118 12.91 16.10 5.74
N LEU A 119 12.20 16.11 4.60
CA LEU A 119 11.49 17.30 4.12
C LEU A 119 10.24 17.61 4.95
N LYS A 120 9.51 16.59 5.39
CA LYS A 120 8.26 16.73 6.14
C LYS A 120 8.48 17.05 7.62
N PHE A 121 9.44 16.41 8.26
CA PHE A 121 9.70 16.48 9.70
C PHE A 121 11.04 17.18 9.97
N LYS A 122 11.14 18.46 9.60
CA LYS A 122 12.40 19.26 9.62
C LYS A 122 13.08 19.30 10.99
N ASP A 123 12.31 19.29 12.08
CA ASP A 123 12.81 19.41 13.47
C ASP A 123 13.12 18.07 14.13
N THR A 124 12.93 16.95 13.42
CA THR A 124 13.18 15.62 13.99
C THR A 124 14.64 15.19 13.80
N LYS A 125 15.23 14.54 14.80
CA LYS A 125 16.61 14.02 14.74
C LYS A 125 16.78 13.09 13.53
N LYS A 126 17.82 13.28 12.72
CA LYS A 126 18.08 12.48 11.50
C LYS A 126 18.10 10.98 11.75
N ILE A 127 18.69 10.54 12.89
CA ILE A 127 18.77 9.12 13.23
C ILE A 127 17.38 8.49 13.43
N TYR A 128 16.40 9.25 13.95
CA TYR A 128 15.02 8.79 14.11
C TYR A 128 14.35 8.60 12.74
N LEU A 129 14.62 9.51 11.78
CA LEU A 129 14.07 9.43 10.43
C LEU A 129 14.68 8.28 9.63
N ILE A 130 15.99 8.03 9.77
CA ILE A 130 16.68 6.87 9.17
C ILE A 130 16.07 5.57 9.72
N PHE A 131 15.94 5.47 11.05
CA PHE A 131 15.35 4.30 11.66
C PHE A 131 13.88 4.09 11.26
N LEU A 132 13.07 5.17 11.26
CA LEU A 132 11.68 5.11 10.84
C LEU A 132 11.54 4.64 9.39
N SER A 133 12.39 5.15 8.48
CA SER A 133 12.35 4.73 7.07
C SER A 133 12.71 3.26 6.88
N SER A 134 13.58 2.70 7.69
CA SER A 134 13.96 1.29 7.63
C SER A 134 12.85 0.34 8.09
N LEU A 135 11.87 0.80 8.88
CA LEU A 135 10.77 -0.05 9.35
C LEU A 135 9.91 -0.62 8.20
N VAL A 136 9.92 -0.01 7.02
CA VAL A 136 9.26 -0.59 5.83
C VAL A 136 9.82 -1.97 5.48
N LEU A 137 11.10 -2.23 5.77
CA LEU A 137 11.77 -3.50 5.57
C LEU A 137 11.27 -4.62 6.51
N LEU A 138 10.45 -4.30 7.51
CA LEU A 138 9.78 -5.27 8.39
C LEU A 138 8.38 -5.65 7.89
N SER A 139 7.89 -5.05 6.80
CA SER A 139 6.61 -5.41 6.20
C SER A 139 6.71 -6.79 5.54
N PRO A 140 5.87 -7.78 5.93
CA PRO A 140 5.88 -9.12 5.32
C PRO A 140 5.66 -9.09 3.81
N TYR A 141 4.70 -8.29 3.35
CA TYR A 141 4.35 -8.22 1.92
C TYR A 141 5.38 -7.47 1.10
N PHE A 142 5.97 -6.40 1.64
CA PHE A 142 7.09 -5.72 0.98
C PHE A 142 8.29 -6.66 0.80
N ARG A 143 8.64 -7.43 1.85
CA ARG A 143 9.73 -8.42 1.79
C ARG A 143 9.47 -9.49 0.76
N THR A 144 8.30 -10.12 0.83
CA THR A 144 7.91 -11.18 -0.11
C THR A 144 7.92 -10.68 -1.55
N SER A 145 7.32 -9.52 -1.83
CA SER A 145 7.30 -8.92 -3.16
C SER A 145 8.71 -8.61 -3.67
N ALA A 146 9.60 -8.09 -2.82
CA ALA A 146 10.98 -7.79 -3.20
C ALA A 146 11.82 -9.05 -3.43
N ILE A 147 11.69 -10.05 -2.55
CA ILE A 147 12.48 -11.29 -2.60
C ILE A 147 12.07 -12.16 -3.80
N TRP A 148 10.79 -12.18 -4.13
CA TRP A 148 10.25 -12.96 -5.25
C TRP A 148 10.10 -12.16 -6.54
N GLY A 149 10.48 -10.88 -6.55
CA GLY A 149 10.49 -10.07 -7.76
C GLY A 149 9.11 -9.69 -8.28
N ASN A 150 8.12 -9.57 -7.38
CA ASN A 150 6.77 -9.18 -7.75
C ASN A 150 6.65 -7.68 -8.07
N GLU A 151 5.56 -7.30 -8.70
CA GLU A 151 5.39 -6.01 -9.40
C GLU A 151 5.27 -4.79 -8.46
N GLU A 152 4.79 -4.98 -7.24
CA GLU A 152 4.45 -3.90 -6.30
C GLU A 152 5.62 -3.00 -5.91
N ASN A 153 6.86 -3.51 -5.94
CA ASN A 153 8.04 -2.75 -5.53
C ASN A 153 8.24 -1.48 -6.36
N PHE A 154 7.96 -1.53 -7.65
CA PHE A 154 8.07 -0.37 -8.54
C PHE A 154 7.00 0.68 -8.24
N ALA A 155 5.80 0.23 -7.87
CA ALA A 155 4.74 1.12 -7.44
C ALA A 155 5.07 1.81 -6.11
N TYR A 156 5.72 1.13 -5.14
CA TYR A 156 6.19 1.77 -3.91
C TYR A 156 7.29 2.81 -4.16
N ILE A 157 8.23 2.53 -5.06
CA ILE A 157 9.28 3.50 -5.45
C ILE A 157 8.63 4.76 -6.04
N THR A 158 7.71 4.58 -6.98
CA THR A 158 7.04 5.72 -7.63
C THR A 158 6.10 6.47 -6.67
N LEU A 159 5.48 5.79 -5.70
CA LEU A 159 4.71 6.43 -4.61
C LEU A 159 5.59 7.37 -3.78
N VAL A 160 6.72 6.89 -3.27
CA VAL A 160 7.59 7.72 -2.41
C VAL A 160 8.25 8.85 -3.22
N LEU A 161 8.60 8.62 -4.50
CA LEU A 161 9.07 9.66 -5.41
C LEU A 161 7.97 10.70 -5.69
N SER A 162 6.73 10.28 -5.92
CA SER A 162 5.60 11.20 -6.11
C SER A 162 5.44 12.13 -4.91
N TYR A 163 5.52 11.56 -3.71
CA TYR A 163 5.44 12.38 -2.51
C TYR A 163 6.63 13.33 -2.35
N PHE A 164 7.84 12.87 -2.67
CA PHE A 164 9.03 13.73 -2.68
C PHE A 164 8.84 14.94 -3.61
N PHE A 165 8.37 14.72 -4.83
CA PHE A 165 8.13 15.79 -5.78
C PHE A 165 6.92 16.66 -5.44
N LEU A 166 5.90 16.10 -4.76
CA LEU A 166 4.82 16.90 -4.19
C LEU A 166 5.34 17.91 -3.16
N LEU A 167 6.22 17.49 -2.25
CA LEU A 167 6.82 18.39 -1.28
C LEU A 167 7.69 19.48 -1.97
N LYS A 168 8.46 19.08 -2.99
CA LYS A 168 9.26 20.02 -3.79
C LYS A 168 8.38 21.00 -4.55
N TYR A 169 7.28 20.56 -5.14
CA TYR A 169 6.31 21.40 -5.81
C TYR A 169 5.71 22.44 -4.86
N LEU A 170 5.28 22.01 -3.66
CA LEU A 170 4.66 22.89 -2.67
C LEU A 170 5.63 23.90 -2.04
N ASP A 171 6.94 23.61 -2.02
CA ASP A 171 8.00 24.46 -1.45
C ASP A 171 8.72 25.30 -2.53
N SER A 172 8.41 25.10 -3.83
CA SER A 172 9.12 25.73 -4.94
C SER A 172 8.55 27.10 -5.33
N ASN A 173 9.46 27.98 -5.76
CA ASN A 173 9.13 29.23 -6.45
C ASN A 173 8.75 28.97 -7.92
N LYS A 174 8.22 29.98 -8.64
CA LYS A 174 7.64 29.87 -9.97
C LYS A 174 8.51 29.14 -11.02
N GLU A 175 9.82 29.36 -11.02
CA GLU A 175 10.73 28.79 -12.03
C GLU A 175 10.88 27.28 -12.01
N GLY A 176 10.91 26.65 -10.82
CA GLY A 176 11.01 25.19 -10.68
C GLY A 176 9.67 24.46 -10.59
N LYS A 177 8.58 25.21 -10.41
CA LYS A 177 7.27 24.64 -10.04
C LYS A 177 6.69 23.74 -11.11
N ILE A 178 6.79 24.10 -12.40
CA ILE A 178 6.28 23.29 -13.51
C ILE A 178 7.04 21.98 -13.61
N ILE A 179 8.36 21.99 -13.46
CA ILE A 179 9.19 20.77 -13.55
C ILE A 179 8.80 19.78 -12.46
N PHE A 180 8.69 20.26 -11.20
CA PHE A 180 8.30 19.40 -10.09
C PHE A 180 6.87 18.90 -10.21
N LEU A 181 5.94 19.72 -10.72
CA LEU A 181 4.57 19.32 -11.00
C LEU A 181 4.50 18.23 -12.08
N THR A 182 5.25 18.41 -13.17
CA THR A 182 5.33 17.42 -14.25
C THR A 182 5.88 16.08 -13.75
N LEU A 183 7.01 16.10 -13.01
CA LEU A 183 7.59 14.88 -12.43
C LEU A 183 6.66 14.21 -11.43
N LEU A 184 5.96 14.99 -10.60
CA LEU A 184 4.94 14.48 -9.70
C LEU A 184 3.84 13.72 -10.45
N ILE A 185 3.29 14.31 -11.52
CA ILE A 185 2.18 13.72 -12.27
C ILE A 185 2.65 12.47 -13.02
N ILE A 186 3.83 12.50 -13.66
CA ILE A 186 4.41 11.32 -14.31
C ILE A 186 4.55 10.17 -13.30
N LEU A 187 5.21 10.41 -12.17
CA LEU A 187 5.50 9.36 -11.19
C LEU A 187 4.24 8.83 -10.51
N SER A 188 3.28 9.70 -10.17
CA SER A 188 2.01 9.26 -9.59
C SER A 188 1.17 8.46 -10.59
N SER A 189 1.20 8.81 -11.87
CA SER A 189 0.55 8.02 -12.93
C SER A 189 1.23 6.66 -13.11
N LEU A 190 2.58 6.61 -13.10
CA LEU A 190 3.33 5.35 -13.19
C LEU A 190 3.02 4.38 -12.04
N CYS A 191 2.63 4.87 -10.85
CA CYS A 191 2.14 3.99 -9.77
C CYS A 191 1.03 3.04 -10.27
N VAL A 192 0.07 3.57 -11.02
CA VAL A 192 -1.08 2.81 -11.55
C VAL A 192 -0.66 1.83 -12.64
N TYR A 193 0.32 2.21 -13.48
CA TYR A 193 0.86 1.32 -14.51
C TYR A 193 1.63 0.14 -13.95
N PHE A 194 2.26 0.31 -12.79
CA PHE A 194 2.95 -0.78 -12.11
C PHE A 194 2.00 -1.66 -11.30
N ASP A 195 1.01 -1.05 -10.65
CA ASP A 195 -0.05 -1.79 -9.98
C ASP A 195 -1.28 -0.89 -9.78
N GLN A 196 -2.43 -1.27 -10.35
CA GLN A 196 -3.65 -0.46 -10.32
C GLN A 196 -4.21 -0.18 -8.92
N LYS A 197 -3.86 -0.97 -7.90
CA LYS A 197 -4.26 -0.68 -6.51
C LYS A 197 -3.69 0.64 -5.99
N PHE A 198 -2.62 1.16 -6.63
CA PHE A 198 -2.03 2.45 -6.31
C PHE A 198 -2.73 3.65 -6.98
N LEU A 199 -3.91 3.48 -7.57
CA LEU A 199 -4.75 4.59 -8.08
C LEU A 199 -5.00 5.67 -7.01
N ILE A 200 -4.92 5.31 -5.75
CA ILE A 200 -5.00 6.25 -4.64
C ILE A 200 -3.91 7.34 -4.71
N VAL A 201 -2.72 7.02 -5.23
CA VAL A 201 -1.58 7.98 -5.26
C VAL A 201 -1.86 9.16 -6.17
N PRO A 202 -2.18 8.98 -7.48
CA PRO A 202 -2.57 10.11 -8.32
C PRO A 202 -3.82 10.82 -7.82
N ALA A 203 -4.80 10.10 -7.23
CA ALA A 203 -5.98 10.73 -6.65
C ALA A 203 -5.61 11.70 -5.50
N ILE A 204 -4.79 11.27 -4.53
CA ILE A 204 -4.35 12.14 -3.43
C ILE A 204 -3.52 13.32 -3.95
N CYS A 205 -2.61 13.08 -4.90
CA CYS A 205 -1.81 14.15 -5.52
C CYS A 205 -2.72 15.18 -6.18
N PHE A 206 -3.68 14.73 -6.99
CA PHE A 206 -4.65 15.58 -7.65
C PHE A 206 -5.43 16.44 -6.62
N PHE A 207 -6.06 15.82 -5.63
CA PHE A 207 -6.80 16.56 -4.60
C PHE A 207 -5.91 17.51 -3.81
N THR A 208 -4.68 17.13 -3.49
CA THR A 208 -3.76 18.01 -2.76
C THR A 208 -3.39 19.23 -3.57
N ILE A 209 -3.12 19.08 -4.86
CA ILE A 209 -2.85 20.20 -5.79
C ILE A 209 -4.08 21.11 -5.85
N PHE A 210 -5.27 20.56 -6.09
CA PHE A 210 -6.50 21.34 -6.22
C PHE A 210 -6.87 22.12 -4.96
N LEU A 211 -6.58 21.57 -3.77
CA LEU A 211 -6.86 22.23 -2.51
C LEU A 211 -5.83 23.29 -2.11
N LYS A 212 -4.56 23.12 -2.52
CA LYS A 212 -3.47 23.99 -2.09
C LYS A 212 -3.03 25.00 -3.13
N GLU A 213 -3.30 24.73 -4.40
CA GLU A 213 -2.92 25.62 -5.50
C GLU A 213 -3.98 26.67 -5.72
N ASN A 214 -3.55 27.94 -5.83
CA ASN A 214 -4.43 29.06 -6.10
C ASN A 214 -4.46 29.46 -7.58
N GLU A 215 -3.37 29.21 -8.33
CA GLU A 215 -3.27 29.59 -9.73
C GLU A 215 -4.00 28.59 -10.64
N LEU A 216 -5.00 29.08 -11.39
CA LEU A 216 -5.82 28.27 -12.30
C LEU A 216 -4.98 27.56 -13.37
N TYR A 217 -3.90 28.19 -13.83
CA TYR A 217 -2.99 27.60 -14.81
C TYR A 217 -2.45 26.23 -14.37
N TYR A 218 -1.93 26.10 -13.13
CA TYR A 218 -1.42 24.83 -12.64
C TYR A 218 -2.51 23.77 -12.46
N LYS A 219 -3.74 24.18 -12.14
CA LYS A 219 -4.88 23.26 -12.06
C LYS A 219 -5.24 22.68 -13.44
N ILE A 220 -5.36 23.55 -14.46
CA ILE A 220 -5.62 23.14 -15.84
C ILE A 220 -4.49 22.24 -16.35
N TYR A 221 -3.23 22.64 -16.12
CA TYR A 221 -2.06 21.85 -16.49
C TYR A 221 -2.07 20.45 -15.85
N THR A 222 -2.48 20.36 -14.57
CA THR A 222 -2.62 19.10 -13.84
C THR A 222 -3.68 18.20 -14.48
N ILE A 223 -4.88 18.74 -14.81
CA ILE A 223 -5.94 17.98 -15.49
C ILE A 223 -5.43 17.47 -16.83
N PHE A 224 -4.82 18.37 -17.63
CA PHE A 224 -4.31 18.01 -18.95
C PHE A 224 -3.29 16.87 -18.89
N LEU A 225 -2.30 16.95 -18.00
CA LEU A 225 -1.28 15.92 -17.89
C LEU A 225 -1.86 14.58 -17.40
N TYR A 226 -2.72 14.57 -16.36
CA TYR A 226 -3.36 13.32 -15.93
C TYR A 226 -4.22 12.70 -17.04
N PHE A 227 -4.92 13.53 -17.84
CA PHE A 227 -5.64 13.06 -19.02
C PHE A 227 -4.69 12.38 -20.02
N VAL A 228 -3.58 13.05 -20.39
CA VAL A 228 -2.59 12.50 -21.33
C VAL A 228 -2.02 11.19 -20.82
N PHE A 229 -1.62 11.11 -19.54
CA PHE A 229 -1.06 9.89 -18.95
C PHE A 229 -2.10 8.79 -18.71
N SER A 230 -3.38 9.07 -18.77
CA SER A 230 -4.44 8.05 -18.72
C SER A 230 -4.75 7.43 -20.09
N LEU A 231 -4.41 8.06 -21.20
CA LEU A 231 -4.73 7.59 -22.55
C LEU A 231 -4.24 6.17 -22.85
N PRO A 232 -3.02 5.73 -22.50
CA PRO A 232 -2.59 4.36 -22.76
C PRO A 232 -3.44 3.32 -22.02
N ILE A 233 -3.88 3.61 -20.78
CA ILE A 233 -4.78 2.70 -20.03
C ILE A 233 -6.15 2.63 -20.74
N PHE A 234 -6.73 3.76 -21.13
CA PHE A 234 -8.00 3.79 -21.84
C PHE A 234 -7.91 3.06 -23.19
N TYR A 235 -6.79 3.21 -23.90
CA TYR A 235 -6.54 2.48 -25.13
C TYR A 235 -6.53 0.97 -24.90
N LEU A 236 -5.81 0.48 -23.89
CA LEU A 236 -5.78 -0.94 -23.53
C LEU A 236 -7.16 -1.44 -23.10
N MET A 237 -7.88 -0.67 -22.25
CA MET A 237 -9.24 -1.03 -21.83
C MET A 237 -10.21 -1.13 -23.00
N TYR A 238 -10.12 -0.19 -23.94
CA TYR A 238 -10.92 -0.24 -25.17
C TYR A 238 -10.60 -1.48 -26.00
N HIS A 239 -9.32 -1.76 -26.19
CA HIS A 239 -8.83 -2.89 -26.98
C HIS A 239 -9.19 -4.25 -26.34
N TRP A 240 -9.09 -4.36 -25.04
CA TRP A 240 -9.45 -5.58 -24.28
C TRP A 240 -10.95 -5.74 -24.02
N GLY A 241 -11.74 -4.73 -24.30
CA GLY A 241 -13.17 -4.71 -23.96
C GLY A 241 -13.43 -4.69 -22.45
N GLY A 242 -12.48 -4.24 -21.63
CA GLY A 242 -12.58 -4.17 -20.17
C GLY A 242 -11.27 -3.83 -19.49
N LEU A 243 -11.26 -3.91 -18.14
CA LEU A 243 -10.09 -3.54 -17.33
C LEU A 243 -8.95 -4.56 -17.41
N LEU A 244 -9.23 -5.78 -17.85
CA LEU A 244 -8.28 -6.90 -17.87
C LEU A 244 -8.16 -7.50 -19.27
N PRO A 245 -7.01 -8.13 -19.59
CA PRO A 245 -6.85 -8.86 -20.85
C PRO A 245 -7.91 -9.94 -21.04
N PRO A 246 -8.31 -10.26 -22.28
CA PRO A 246 -9.35 -11.26 -22.57
C PRO A 246 -9.09 -12.66 -22.01
N VAL A 247 -7.82 -13.04 -21.91
CA VAL A 247 -7.39 -14.35 -21.37
C VAL A 247 -7.75 -14.55 -19.90
N ASP A 248 -7.93 -13.45 -19.16
CA ASP A 248 -8.28 -13.43 -17.73
C ASP A 248 -9.78 -13.12 -17.49
N GLN A 249 -10.65 -13.37 -18.48
CA GLN A 249 -12.09 -13.09 -18.36
C GLN A 249 -12.74 -13.81 -17.18
N LEU A 250 -12.29 -15.02 -16.84
CA LEU A 250 -12.75 -15.76 -15.65
C LEU A 250 -12.45 -15.02 -14.35
N HIS A 251 -11.26 -14.43 -14.24
CA HIS A 251 -10.89 -13.54 -13.14
C HIS A 251 -11.72 -12.25 -13.16
N ARG A 252 -11.97 -11.68 -14.33
CA ARG A 252 -12.77 -10.49 -14.53
C ARG A 252 -14.20 -10.68 -14.01
N ASP A 253 -14.85 -11.78 -14.39
CA ASP A 253 -16.24 -12.06 -14.02
C ASP A 253 -16.41 -12.38 -12.54
N VAL A 254 -15.41 -13.00 -11.92
CA VAL A 254 -15.42 -13.29 -10.48
C VAL A 254 -15.07 -12.08 -9.63
N HIS A 255 -14.17 -11.21 -10.09
CA HIS A 255 -13.58 -10.15 -9.26
C HIS A 255 -14.18 -8.74 -9.48
N ILE A 256 -14.74 -8.45 -10.64
CA ILE A 256 -15.17 -7.08 -11.02
C ILE A 256 -16.69 -6.92 -11.07
N ASN A 257 -17.46 -7.97 -11.30
CA ASN A 257 -18.89 -7.86 -11.58
C ASN A 257 -19.80 -7.81 -10.33
N LYS A 258 -19.25 -7.79 -9.11
CA LYS A 258 -20.07 -7.73 -7.88
C LYS A 258 -19.49 -6.70 -6.91
N TYR A 259 -20.35 -5.79 -6.45
CA TYR A 259 -20.00 -4.89 -5.37
C TYR A 259 -19.96 -5.64 -4.03
N ASN A 260 -18.80 -5.65 -3.38
CA ASN A 260 -18.57 -6.34 -2.12
C ASN A 260 -18.60 -5.34 -0.97
N PHE A 261 -19.79 -4.89 -0.56
CA PHE A 261 -19.97 -3.88 0.50
C PHE A 261 -19.39 -4.31 1.85
N GLN A 262 -19.29 -5.61 2.12
CA GLN A 262 -18.62 -6.14 3.31
C GLN A 262 -17.13 -5.77 3.39
N ASN A 263 -16.46 -5.56 2.27
CA ASN A 263 -15.06 -5.17 2.23
C ASN A 263 -14.80 -3.80 2.84
N LEU A 264 -15.81 -2.93 2.93
CA LEU A 264 -15.73 -1.66 3.63
C LEU A 264 -15.37 -1.86 5.12
N GLY A 265 -16.03 -2.79 5.79
CA GLY A 265 -15.73 -3.14 7.18
C GLY A 265 -14.34 -3.79 7.33
N TYR A 266 -13.99 -4.72 6.44
CA TYR A 266 -12.68 -5.34 6.47
C TYR A 266 -11.55 -4.34 6.20
N ALA A 267 -11.73 -3.41 5.24
CA ALA A 267 -10.77 -2.34 4.98
C ALA A 267 -10.47 -1.52 6.23
N LEU A 268 -11.51 -1.10 6.95
CA LEU A 268 -11.37 -0.38 8.22
C LEU A 268 -10.55 -1.17 9.24
N THR A 269 -10.84 -2.46 9.41
CA THR A 269 -10.11 -3.30 10.37
C THR A 269 -8.67 -3.51 9.97
N ILE A 270 -8.37 -3.65 8.67
CA ILE A 270 -7.01 -3.76 8.15
C ILE A 270 -6.24 -2.45 8.36
N ILE A 271 -6.84 -1.30 8.02
CA ILE A 271 -6.20 0.00 8.26
C ILE A 271 -5.90 0.18 9.74
N SER A 272 -6.85 -0.14 10.61
CA SER A 272 -6.67 0.04 12.05
C SER A 272 -5.61 -0.90 12.64
N PHE A 273 -5.38 -2.07 12.07
CA PHE A 273 -4.28 -2.93 12.45
C PHE A 273 -2.94 -2.18 12.39
N TYR A 274 -2.70 -1.38 11.35
CA TYR A 274 -1.49 -0.54 11.25
C TYR A 274 -1.51 0.66 12.20
N LEU A 275 -2.68 1.06 12.71
CA LEU A 275 -2.80 2.17 13.69
C LEU A 275 -2.58 1.72 15.13
N VAL A 276 -2.73 0.44 15.45
CA VAL A 276 -2.58 -0.11 16.82
C VAL A 276 -1.34 0.39 17.54
N PRO A 277 -0.11 0.30 17.00
CA PRO A 277 1.10 0.70 17.73
C PRO A 277 1.13 2.21 18.01
N PHE A 278 0.54 3.02 17.13
CA PHE A 278 0.46 4.48 17.30
C PHE A 278 -0.55 4.84 18.40
N ILE A 279 -1.72 4.22 18.41
CA ILE A 279 -2.75 4.42 19.44
C ILE A 279 -2.22 3.96 20.80
N PHE A 280 -1.52 2.83 20.83
CA PHE A 280 -0.87 2.33 22.05
C PHE A 280 0.17 3.33 22.58
N TYR A 281 1.01 3.88 21.70
CA TYR A 281 1.95 4.94 22.09
C TYR A 281 1.22 6.19 22.63
N MET A 282 0.16 6.65 21.94
CA MET A 282 -0.63 7.81 22.37
C MET A 282 -1.29 7.57 23.73
N PHE A 283 -1.81 6.37 23.98
CA PHE A 283 -2.38 5.99 25.27
C PHE A 283 -1.37 6.06 26.40
N LEU A 284 -0.12 5.62 26.16
CA LEU A 284 0.96 5.66 27.14
C LEU A 284 1.55 7.07 27.37
N SER A 285 1.51 7.92 26.34
CA SER A 285 2.15 9.26 26.40
C SER A 285 1.15 10.37 26.75
N ASN A 286 -0.08 10.30 26.27
CA ASN A 286 -1.13 11.29 26.54
C ASN A 286 -2.53 10.66 26.48
N ARG A 287 -2.93 10.06 27.60
CA ARG A 287 -4.20 9.36 27.73
C ARG A 287 -5.42 10.23 27.35
N LYS A 288 -5.38 11.56 27.64
CA LYS A 288 -6.49 12.48 27.32
C LYS A 288 -6.76 12.56 25.80
N GLN A 289 -5.75 12.40 24.95
CA GLN A 289 -5.94 12.39 23.50
C GLN A 289 -6.71 11.16 23.00
N VAL A 290 -6.70 10.07 23.74
CA VAL A 290 -7.39 8.83 23.36
C VAL A 290 -8.81 8.80 23.92
N THR A 291 -9.03 9.40 25.10
CA THR A 291 -10.30 9.33 25.84
C THR A 291 -11.24 10.53 25.61
N TYR A 292 -10.94 11.42 24.63
CA TYR A 292 -11.84 12.55 24.36
C TYR A 292 -13.22 12.10 23.84
N LEU A 293 -14.24 12.91 24.11
CA LEU A 293 -15.60 12.64 23.60
C LEU A 293 -15.70 12.96 22.11
N PRO A 294 -16.46 12.16 21.33
CA PRO A 294 -16.67 12.40 19.91
C PRO A 294 -17.34 13.75 19.63
N ASN A 295 -16.88 14.43 18.60
CA ASN A 295 -17.54 15.64 18.10
C ASN A 295 -18.78 15.31 17.24
N LYS A 296 -19.56 16.33 16.83
CA LYS A 296 -20.80 16.14 16.05
C LYS A 296 -20.59 15.35 14.74
N ILE A 297 -19.48 15.61 14.04
CA ILE A 297 -19.16 14.91 12.79
C ILE A 297 -18.86 13.44 13.07
N GLU A 298 -18.04 13.17 14.08
CA GLU A 298 -17.71 11.81 14.50
C GLU A 298 -18.98 11.03 14.91
N ILE A 299 -19.92 11.68 15.61
CA ILE A 299 -21.21 11.05 16.00
C ILE A 299 -22.00 10.65 14.75
N ILE A 300 -22.08 11.50 13.72
CA ILE A 300 -22.75 11.17 12.46
C ILE A 300 -22.12 9.93 11.82
N PHE A 301 -20.80 9.88 11.75
CA PHE A 301 -20.11 8.69 11.23
C PHE A 301 -20.38 7.43 12.07
N TYR A 302 -20.41 7.55 13.40
CA TYR A 302 -20.78 6.42 14.25
C TYR A 302 -22.19 5.92 13.98
N ILE A 303 -23.17 6.81 13.80
CA ILE A 303 -24.56 6.43 13.47
C ILE A 303 -24.59 5.68 12.13
N LEU A 304 -23.91 6.20 11.08
CA LEU A 304 -23.84 5.55 9.77
C LEU A 304 -23.18 4.18 9.86
N PHE A 305 -22.09 4.04 10.62
CA PHE A 305 -21.41 2.77 10.78
C PHE A 305 -22.14 1.79 11.70
N ILE A 306 -22.93 2.24 12.66
CA ILE A 306 -23.85 1.37 13.43
C ILE A 306 -24.91 0.79 12.49
N LEU A 307 -25.53 1.59 11.61
CA LEU A 307 -26.46 1.10 10.60
C LEU A 307 -25.80 0.10 9.66
N TYR A 308 -24.58 0.38 9.20
CA TYR A 308 -23.80 -0.55 8.40
C TYR A 308 -23.51 -1.87 9.14
N VAL A 309 -23.11 -1.82 10.40
CA VAL A 309 -22.85 -3.00 11.24
C VAL A 309 -24.11 -3.83 11.46
N ILE A 310 -25.26 -3.20 11.68
CA ILE A 310 -26.56 -3.88 11.75
C ILE A 310 -26.82 -4.64 10.45
N PHE A 311 -26.68 -3.96 9.31
CA PHE A 311 -26.81 -4.58 7.98
C PHE A 311 -25.82 -5.76 7.82
N PHE A 312 -24.53 -5.58 8.20
CA PHE A 312 -23.49 -6.61 8.13
C PHE A 312 -23.86 -7.86 8.95
N ILE A 313 -24.39 -7.70 10.17
CA ILE A 313 -24.77 -8.84 11.03
C ILE A 313 -25.93 -9.62 10.43
N PHE A 314 -26.97 -8.94 9.92
CA PHE A 314 -28.20 -9.60 9.48
C PHE A 314 -28.15 -10.12 8.05
N PHE A 315 -27.50 -9.42 7.14
CA PHE A 315 -27.58 -9.71 5.70
C PHE A 315 -26.33 -10.31 5.09
N TYR A 316 -25.18 -10.26 5.79
CA TYR A 316 -23.95 -10.80 5.28
C TYR A 316 -23.76 -12.28 5.63
N ASP A 317 -23.43 -13.12 4.64
CA ASP A 317 -23.22 -14.55 4.84
C ASP A 317 -21.71 -14.87 4.87
N ILE A 318 -21.18 -15.07 6.10
CA ILE A 318 -19.77 -15.43 6.31
C ILE A 318 -19.45 -16.88 5.89
N LEU A 319 -20.44 -17.79 5.93
CA LEU A 319 -20.22 -19.21 5.73
C LEU A 319 -19.94 -19.57 4.27
N ASN A 320 -20.57 -18.84 3.34
CA ASN A 320 -20.44 -19.09 1.90
C ASN A 320 -19.30 -18.34 1.24
N GLU A 321 -18.48 -17.61 2.02
CA GLU A 321 -17.35 -16.87 1.48
C GLU A 321 -16.01 -17.61 1.60
N GLU A 322 -15.15 -17.35 0.62
CA GLU A 322 -13.77 -17.80 0.64
C GLU A 322 -13.07 -17.33 1.95
N LYS A 323 -12.38 -18.28 2.61
CA LYS A 323 -11.62 -18.01 3.85
C LYS A 323 -10.35 -17.18 3.60
N LEU A 324 -10.06 -16.86 2.33
CA LEU A 324 -8.90 -16.09 1.90
C LEU A 324 -9.07 -14.60 2.23
N GLY A 325 -8.00 -13.96 2.66
CA GLY A 325 -7.96 -12.51 2.87
C GLY A 325 -8.61 -12.02 4.15
N LYS A 326 -9.37 -10.92 4.04
CA LYS A 326 -10.18 -10.25 5.09
C LYS A 326 -9.39 -9.69 6.29
N GLY A 327 -8.05 -9.83 6.29
CA GLY A 327 -7.17 -9.26 7.32
C GLY A 327 -7.06 -10.05 8.62
N VAL A 328 -6.18 -9.56 9.51
CA VAL A 328 -5.83 -10.24 10.78
C VAL A 328 -7.02 -10.37 11.72
N LEU A 329 -7.87 -9.33 11.86
CA LEU A 329 -9.00 -9.36 12.78
C LEU A 329 -10.03 -10.44 12.42
N TYR A 330 -10.31 -10.63 11.12
CA TYR A 330 -11.16 -11.72 10.65
C TYR A 330 -10.58 -13.07 11.02
N LYS A 331 -9.28 -13.29 10.77
CA LYS A 331 -8.59 -14.54 11.12
C LYS A 331 -8.64 -14.82 12.64
N LEU A 332 -8.46 -13.78 13.46
CA LEU A 332 -8.62 -13.90 14.92
C LEU A 332 -10.05 -14.25 15.32
N ALA A 333 -11.06 -13.64 14.72
CA ALA A 333 -12.46 -13.95 15.01
C ALA A 333 -12.78 -15.44 14.70
N VAL A 334 -12.27 -15.96 13.56
CA VAL A 334 -12.42 -17.37 13.17
C VAL A 334 -11.67 -18.31 14.13
N LEU A 335 -10.51 -17.91 14.66
CA LEU A 335 -9.76 -18.71 15.64
C LEU A 335 -10.44 -18.75 17.02
N ILE A 336 -11.10 -17.65 17.43
CA ILE A 336 -11.76 -17.54 18.74
C ILE A 336 -13.05 -18.37 18.79
N THR A 337 -13.79 -18.43 17.68
CA THR A 337 -15.10 -19.08 17.65
C THR A 337 -15.46 -19.64 16.29
N ASN A 338 -16.09 -20.82 16.27
CA ASN A 338 -16.67 -21.40 15.08
C ASN A 338 -18.12 -20.93 14.82
N ASN A 339 -18.72 -20.17 15.73
CA ASN A 339 -20.08 -19.67 15.56
C ASN A 339 -20.10 -18.44 14.66
N PRO A 340 -20.77 -18.47 13.49
CA PRO A 340 -20.78 -17.37 12.52
C PRO A 340 -21.35 -16.06 13.08
N ILE A 341 -22.35 -16.12 13.95
CA ILE A 341 -22.95 -14.93 14.57
C ILE A 341 -21.94 -14.26 15.50
N PHE A 342 -21.23 -15.03 16.32
CA PHE A 342 -20.17 -14.51 17.19
C PHE A 342 -19.01 -13.91 16.39
N GLN A 343 -18.62 -14.53 15.27
CA GLN A 343 -17.62 -13.97 14.36
C GLN A 343 -18.07 -12.59 13.83
N LYS A 344 -19.32 -12.48 13.36
CA LYS A 344 -19.88 -11.20 12.90
C LYS A 344 -19.88 -10.14 13.99
N ILE A 345 -20.24 -10.49 15.22
CA ILE A 345 -20.23 -9.56 16.37
C ILE A 345 -18.80 -9.07 16.65
N LEU A 346 -17.81 -9.97 16.72
CA LEU A 346 -16.41 -9.61 16.95
C LEU A 346 -15.85 -8.69 15.85
N ILE A 347 -16.15 -8.99 14.60
CA ILE A 347 -15.76 -8.14 13.46
C ILE A 347 -16.45 -6.78 13.56
N SER A 348 -17.72 -6.74 13.89
CA SER A 348 -18.50 -5.51 14.04
C SER A 348 -17.97 -4.59 15.15
N ILE A 349 -17.60 -5.14 16.29
CA ILE A 349 -16.89 -4.40 17.35
C ILE A 349 -15.57 -3.86 16.81
N GLY A 350 -14.82 -4.69 16.08
CA GLY A 350 -13.57 -4.29 15.44
C GLY A 350 -13.76 -3.12 14.47
N ILE A 351 -14.82 -3.10 13.66
CA ILE A 351 -15.15 -2.00 12.74
C ILE A 351 -15.36 -0.69 13.50
N LEU A 352 -16.17 -0.69 14.58
CA LEU A 352 -16.43 0.51 15.37
C LEU A 352 -15.19 1.02 16.10
N VAL A 353 -14.37 0.12 16.64
CA VAL A 353 -13.08 0.46 17.25
C VAL A 353 -12.12 1.04 16.19
N SER A 354 -12.12 0.48 14.99
CA SER A 354 -11.30 0.95 13.86
C SER A 354 -11.64 2.38 13.46
N LEU A 355 -12.93 2.69 13.37
CA LEU A 355 -13.42 4.04 13.12
C LEU A 355 -12.91 5.01 14.19
N ARG A 356 -12.98 4.61 15.48
CA ARG A 356 -12.46 5.40 16.59
C ARG A 356 -10.96 5.66 16.46
N PHE A 357 -10.15 4.67 16.11
CA PHE A 357 -8.72 4.82 15.93
C PHE A 357 -8.38 5.83 14.83
N MET A 358 -9.11 5.83 13.72
CA MET A 358 -8.91 6.80 12.65
C MET A 358 -9.15 8.25 13.12
N PHE A 359 -10.24 8.52 13.86
CA PHE A 359 -10.52 9.85 14.40
C PHE A 359 -9.51 10.32 15.45
N ILE A 360 -9.04 9.40 16.31
CA ILE A 360 -8.03 9.71 17.31
C ILE A 360 -6.70 10.07 16.63
N PHE A 361 -6.29 9.30 15.64
CA PHE A 361 -4.94 9.34 15.09
C PHE A 361 -4.74 10.43 14.04
N PHE A 362 -5.69 10.64 13.15
CA PHE A 362 -5.54 11.61 12.06
C PHE A 362 -6.03 13.01 12.42
N LYS A 363 -5.33 14.03 11.90
CA LYS A 363 -5.84 15.40 11.94
C LYS A 363 -7.06 15.53 11.04
N ASN A 364 -8.01 16.37 11.45
CA ASN A 364 -9.21 16.66 10.65
C ASN A 364 -8.85 17.61 9.50
N THR A 365 -8.33 17.07 8.40
CA THR A 365 -8.01 17.79 7.17
C THR A 365 -8.74 17.14 6.00
N LEU A 366 -9.10 17.92 4.98
CA LEU A 366 -9.78 17.41 3.79
C LEU A 366 -8.94 16.32 3.09
N VAL A 367 -7.62 16.50 3.01
CA VAL A 367 -6.72 15.50 2.40
C VAL A 367 -6.79 14.17 3.16
N ASN A 368 -6.72 14.19 4.50
CA ASN A 368 -6.86 12.97 5.29
C ASN A 368 -8.22 12.31 5.06
N PHE A 369 -9.29 13.12 5.08
CA PHE A 369 -10.65 12.63 4.90
C PHE A 369 -10.81 11.92 3.55
N PHE A 370 -10.45 12.58 2.44
CA PHE A 370 -10.55 11.98 1.10
C PHE A 370 -9.65 10.77 0.93
N THR A 371 -8.42 10.80 1.48
CA THR A 371 -7.51 9.64 1.42
C THR A 371 -8.10 8.43 2.13
N LEU A 372 -8.60 8.62 3.35
CA LEU A 372 -9.18 7.52 4.14
C LEU A 372 -10.49 7.02 3.51
N LEU A 373 -11.33 7.93 3.01
CA LEU A 373 -12.56 7.57 2.29
C LEU A 373 -12.24 6.72 1.06
N PHE A 374 -11.25 7.11 0.27
CA PHE A 374 -10.81 6.35 -0.90
C PHE A 374 -10.31 4.96 -0.52
N LEU A 375 -9.44 4.85 0.51
CA LEU A 375 -8.92 3.56 1.01
C LEU A 375 -10.02 2.62 1.51
N VAL A 376 -11.11 3.16 2.03
CA VAL A 376 -12.22 2.37 2.57
C VAL A 376 -13.23 2.01 1.49
N LEU A 377 -13.45 2.86 0.48
CA LEU A 377 -14.44 2.64 -0.57
C LEU A 377 -13.92 1.78 -1.74
N THR A 378 -12.67 1.96 -2.16
CA THR A 378 -12.13 1.21 -3.31
C THR A 378 -12.21 -0.30 -3.17
N PRO A 379 -12.05 -0.92 -1.99
CA PRO A 379 -12.16 -2.36 -1.82
C PRO A 379 -13.54 -2.95 -2.08
N ILE A 380 -14.58 -2.14 -2.16
CA ILE A 380 -15.91 -2.59 -2.59
C ILE A 380 -15.86 -3.25 -3.98
N LEU A 381 -14.88 -2.84 -4.82
CA LEU A 381 -14.67 -3.36 -6.16
C LEU A 381 -13.82 -4.64 -6.18
N TYR A 382 -13.25 -5.09 -5.06
CA TYR A 382 -12.35 -6.23 -4.99
C TYR A 382 -13.03 -7.49 -4.45
N LYS A 383 -12.54 -8.65 -4.89
CA LYS A 383 -12.86 -9.94 -4.31
C LYS A 383 -11.66 -10.89 -4.49
N PRO A 384 -11.06 -11.41 -3.43
CA PRO A 384 -11.21 -11.02 -2.01
C PRO A 384 -10.42 -9.75 -1.66
N ILE A 385 -10.71 -9.14 -0.50
CA ILE A 385 -9.84 -8.10 0.07
C ILE A 385 -8.67 -8.76 0.81
N LEU A 386 -7.44 -8.40 0.47
CA LEU A 386 -6.23 -8.98 1.03
C LEU A 386 -5.48 -7.96 1.90
N GLN A 387 -4.77 -8.46 2.94
CA GLN A 387 -3.90 -7.63 3.78
C GLN A 387 -2.80 -6.96 2.97
N GLU A 388 -2.29 -7.64 1.94
CA GLU A 388 -1.25 -7.18 1.04
C GLU A 388 -1.59 -5.88 0.29
N TYR A 389 -2.88 -5.57 0.10
CA TYR A 389 -3.28 -4.32 -0.55
C TYR A 389 -2.98 -3.08 0.30
N TYR A 390 -2.74 -3.28 1.59
CA TYR A 390 -2.53 -2.25 2.61
C TYR A 390 -1.13 -2.26 3.21
N ASP A 391 -0.38 -3.36 3.11
CA ASP A 391 0.98 -3.50 3.63
C ASP A 391 2.03 -3.35 2.51
N PRO A 392 3.00 -2.48 2.61
CA PRO A 392 3.23 -1.40 3.59
C PRO A 392 2.55 -0.06 3.22
N LEU A 393 1.59 -0.07 2.30
CA LEU A 393 0.95 1.16 1.77
C LEU A 393 0.48 2.08 2.90
N ILE A 394 -0.25 1.55 3.89
CA ILE A 394 -0.77 2.36 5.00
C ILE A 394 0.37 2.98 5.81
N PHE A 395 1.42 2.22 6.11
CA PHE A 395 2.58 2.75 6.82
C PHE A 395 3.23 3.91 6.05
N LEU A 396 3.43 3.75 4.75
CA LEU A 396 3.98 4.80 3.89
C LEU A 396 3.05 6.02 3.86
N LEU A 397 1.73 5.84 3.66
CA LEU A 397 0.77 6.94 3.59
C LEU A 397 0.68 7.73 4.91
N ILE A 398 0.76 7.08 6.06
CA ILE A 398 0.78 7.73 7.38
C ILE A 398 1.89 8.79 7.46
N PHE A 399 3.07 8.44 7.01
CA PHE A 399 4.24 9.31 7.12
C PHE A 399 4.47 10.20 5.88
N THR A 400 3.75 9.95 4.78
CA THR A 400 3.81 10.78 3.57
C THR A 400 2.57 11.68 3.47
N PHE A 401 1.57 11.28 2.76
CA PHE A 401 0.41 12.09 2.39
C PHE A 401 -0.50 12.45 3.58
N LEU A 402 -0.63 11.55 4.56
CA LEU A 402 -1.48 11.78 5.73
C LEU A 402 -0.78 12.64 6.79
N THR A 403 -1.59 13.31 7.62
CA THR A 403 -1.11 14.13 8.74
C THR A 403 -1.57 13.51 10.07
N PRO A 404 -0.71 12.68 10.69
CA PRO A 404 -1.02 12.04 11.96
C PRO A 404 -0.90 13.03 13.14
N LYS A 405 -1.61 12.75 14.24
CA LYS A 405 -1.43 13.39 15.54
C LYS A 405 -0.37 12.60 16.35
N PHE A 406 0.83 12.51 15.83
CA PHE A 406 1.86 11.61 16.34
C PHE A 406 3.22 12.31 16.38
N SER A 407 4.01 12.06 17.44
CA SER A 407 5.37 12.57 17.58
C SER A 407 6.41 11.46 17.43
N ILE A 408 7.44 11.74 16.64
CA ILE A 408 8.53 10.80 16.40
C ILE A 408 9.58 11.00 17.49
N ASN A 409 9.73 10.01 18.36
CA ASN A 409 10.74 9.96 19.41
C ASN A 409 11.17 8.51 19.66
N LEU A 410 12.16 8.30 20.50
CA LEU A 410 12.71 6.97 20.79
C LEU A 410 11.62 5.98 21.22
N LYS A 411 10.75 6.37 22.16
CA LYS A 411 9.69 5.49 22.70
C LYS A 411 8.71 5.05 21.62
N SER A 412 8.28 5.99 20.75
CA SER A 412 7.38 5.68 19.66
C SER A 412 8.02 4.76 18.61
N LEU A 413 9.30 4.99 18.30
CA LEU A 413 10.06 4.15 17.36
C LEU A 413 10.25 2.72 17.88
N MET A 414 10.52 2.57 19.18
CA MET A 414 10.64 1.24 19.80
C MET A 414 9.33 0.47 19.76
N ILE A 415 8.20 1.12 20.04
CA ILE A 415 6.87 0.48 19.95
C ILE A 415 6.59 0.03 18.52
N LEU A 416 6.87 0.88 17.52
CA LEU A 416 6.71 0.52 16.11
C LEU A 416 7.61 -0.65 15.72
N PHE A 417 8.88 -0.62 16.12
CA PHE A 417 9.82 -1.69 15.84
C PHE A 417 9.34 -3.04 16.40
N ILE A 418 8.97 -3.07 17.68
CA ILE A 418 8.50 -4.30 18.34
C ILE A 418 7.23 -4.81 17.61
N TYR A 419 6.28 -3.93 17.33
CA TYR A 419 5.02 -4.31 16.68
C TYR A 419 5.25 -4.92 15.29
N PHE A 420 6.01 -4.24 14.43
CA PHE A 420 6.26 -4.73 13.07
C PHE A 420 7.19 -5.95 13.03
N SER A 421 8.12 -6.07 13.98
CA SER A 421 8.93 -7.28 14.14
C SER A 421 8.08 -8.49 14.55
N LEU A 422 7.14 -8.30 15.50
CA LEU A 422 6.18 -9.34 15.86
C LEU A 422 5.27 -9.70 14.69
N PHE A 423 4.77 -8.70 13.95
CA PHE A 423 3.95 -8.94 12.77
C PHE A 423 4.68 -9.78 11.72
N LEU A 424 5.94 -9.43 11.41
CA LEU A 424 6.79 -10.22 10.51
C LEU A 424 7.01 -11.64 11.03
N GLY A 425 7.32 -11.80 12.32
CA GLY A 425 7.53 -13.11 12.96
C GLY A 425 6.29 -14.00 12.87
N PHE A 426 5.12 -13.45 13.24
CA PHE A 426 3.85 -14.19 13.12
C PHE A 426 3.47 -14.53 11.68
N ALA A 427 3.73 -13.62 10.74
CA ALA A 427 3.49 -13.86 9.32
C ALA A 427 4.35 -15.03 8.81
N ASN A 428 5.65 -15.05 9.13
CA ASN A 428 6.53 -16.16 8.78
C ASN A 428 6.07 -17.49 9.38
N ILE A 429 5.68 -17.52 10.66
CA ILE A 429 5.17 -18.74 11.30
C ILE A 429 3.87 -19.21 10.65
N TYR A 430 2.97 -18.28 10.33
CA TYR A 430 1.67 -18.60 9.74
C TYR A 430 1.84 -19.24 8.36
N TYR A 431 2.63 -18.62 7.50
CA TYR A 431 2.79 -19.07 6.12
C TYR A 431 3.75 -20.26 5.99
N SER A 432 4.73 -20.46 6.87
CA SER A 432 5.57 -21.67 6.90
C SER A 432 4.80 -22.94 7.25
N LYS A 433 3.61 -22.83 7.87
CA LYS A 433 2.75 -23.96 8.21
C LYS A 433 1.72 -24.32 7.13
N ILE A 434 1.58 -23.49 6.12
CA ILE A 434 0.61 -23.65 5.03
C ILE A 434 1.29 -24.28 3.81
N VAL A 435 2.62 -24.26 3.77
CA VAL A 435 3.48 -24.95 2.81
C VAL A 435 3.85 -26.33 3.38
#